data_1e2f53493bd6b81a0191fafe9b457134
#
_entry.id   1e2f53493bd6b81a0191fafe9b457134
#
_cell.length_a   1.000
_cell.length_b   1.000
_cell.length_c   1.000
_cell.angle_alpha   90.00
_cell.angle_beta   90.00
_cell.angle_gamma   90.00
#
_symmetry.space_group_name_H-M   'P 1'
#
loop_
_entity.id
_entity.type
_entity.pdbx_description
1 polymer ?
#
loop_
_entity_poly.entity_id
_entity_poly.type
_entity_poly.pdbx_seq_one_letter_code
_entity_poly.pdbx_strand_id
1 'polypeptide(L)'
;MAHESNETRQNLIKATSELMDLHAIEDISASMILERAGASKSSMYHFFEDFGDLLDETYVVRFGENVRVSIVVIEKIIARSTTKEEFFVALDRLTASTQDRGLASLRFSRARELARSERNEKFQKSLGKLQQQLTDSLTSAFQTAQDKGFLNKDFEARTGAVFIQAYTLGRIVDDITENQMNDADWQKLIGRIAREVLG
;
A
#
# COMPACT_ATOMS: atom_id res chain seq x y z
N MET A 1 30.06 16.03 5.17
CA MET A 1 28.98 17.05 5.03
C MET A 1 27.79 16.54 4.23
N ALA A 2 27.85 16.24 2.92
CA ALA A 2 26.66 15.75 2.16
C ALA A 2 26.17 14.35 2.62
N HIS A 3 27.06 13.46 3.03
CA HIS A 3 26.73 12.12 3.51
C HIS A 3 26.04 12.15 4.88
N GLU A 4 26.57 12.91 5.83
CA GLU A 4 26.00 13.11 7.17
C GLU A 4 24.64 13.82 7.11
N SER A 5 24.48 14.74 6.17
CA SER A 5 23.21 15.43 5.92
C SER A 5 22.11 14.44 5.47
N ASN A 6 22.42 13.52 4.57
CA ASN A 6 21.47 12.52 4.11
C ASN A 6 21.12 11.49 5.22
N GLU A 7 22.10 11.13 6.03
CA GLU A 7 21.92 10.21 7.17
C GLU A 7 20.95 10.79 8.22
N THR A 8 21.15 12.05 8.61
CA THR A 8 20.24 12.72 9.57
C THR A 8 18.81 12.79 9.05
N ARG A 9 18.60 13.10 7.77
CA ARG A 9 17.26 13.09 7.17
C ARG A 9 16.62 11.70 7.21
N GLN A 10 17.38 10.66 6.87
CA GLN A 10 16.91 9.27 6.93
C GLN A 10 16.58 8.83 8.35
N ASN A 11 17.40 9.22 9.34
CA ASN A 11 17.16 8.92 10.75
C ASN A 11 15.87 9.58 11.27
N LEU A 12 15.58 10.81 10.85
CA LEU A 12 14.31 11.48 11.19
C LEU A 12 13.10 10.74 10.60
N ILE A 13 13.15 10.36 9.33
CA ILE A 13 12.07 9.57 8.69
C ILE A 13 11.91 8.21 9.37
N LYS A 14 13.02 7.51 9.66
CA LYS A 14 13.00 6.21 10.33
C LYS A 14 12.40 6.32 11.74
N ALA A 15 12.85 7.27 12.54
CA ALA A 15 12.32 7.51 13.88
C ALA A 15 10.83 7.82 13.86
N THR A 16 10.39 8.63 12.89
CA THR A 16 8.97 8.94 12.67
C THR A 16 8.18 7.68 12.32
N SER A 17 8.69 6.86 11.39
CA SER A 17 8.06 5.60 11.00
C SER A 17 7.90 4.63 12.18
N GLU A 18 8.94 4.48 13.00
CA GLU A 18 8.91 3.64 14.19
C GLU A 18 7.91 4.13 15.25
N LEU A 19 7.79 5.45 15.42
CA LEU A 19 6.78 6.03 16.32
C LEU A 19 5.35 5.84 15.80
N MET A 20 5.13 5.91 14.49
CA MET A 20 3.84 5.60 13.86
C MET A 20 3.40 4.14 14.04
N ASP A 21 4.32 3.22 14.31
CA ASP A 21 4.00 1.83 14.62
C ASP A 21 3.59 1.63 16.09
N LEU A 22 3.98 2.55 16.98
CA LEU A 22 3.80 2.45 18.43
C LEU A 22 2.69 3.36 18.97
N HIS A 23 2.36 4.44 18.27
CA HIS A 23 1.47 5.50 18.75
C HIS A 23 0.45 5.90 17.67
N ALA A 24 -0.69 6.43 18.11
CA ALA A 24 -1.58 7.14 17.21
C ALA A 24 -0.87 8.40 16.68
N ILE A 25 -1.18 8.81 15.44
CA ILE A 25 -0.48 9.91 14.79
C ILE A 25 -0.65 11.23 15.55
N GLU A 26 -1.81 11.39 16.20
CA GLU A 26 -2.18 12.55 16.99
C GLU A 26 -1.35 12.69 18.28
N ASP A 27 -0.76 11.58 18.75
CA ASP A 27 0.06 11.52 19.97
C ASP A 27 1.56 11.71 19.67
N ILE A 28 1.95 11.73 18.39
CA ILE A 28 3.35 11.90 18.00
C ILE A 28 3.69 13.38 17.96
N SER A 29 4.72 13.75 18.74
CA SER A 29 5.27 15.11 18.76
C SER A 29 6.65 15.19 18.10
N ALA A 30 7.02 16.40 17.66
CA ALA A 30 8.35 16.66 17.13
C ALA A 30 9.45 16.31 18.15
N SER A 31 9.23 16.54 19.45
CA SER A 31 10.19 16.21 20.51
C SER A 31 10.47 14.73 20.59
N MET A 32 9.45 13.87 20.50
CA MET A 32 9.62 12.41 20.49
C MET A 32 10.47 11.94 19.30
N ILE A 33 10.21 12.53 18.11
CA ILE A 33 10.97 12.19 16.91
C ILE A 33 12.42 12.62 17.03
N LEU A 34 12.67 13.85 17.49
CA LEU A 34 14.01 14.40 17.65
C LEU A 34 14.85 13.59 18.66
N GLU A 35 14.25 13.23 19.79
CA GLU A 35 14.89 12.39 20.81
C GLU A 35 15.25 11.02 20.23
N ARG A 36 14.30 10.36 19.56
CA ARG A 36 14.50 9.03 18.98
C ARG A 36 15.50 9.02 17.82
N ALA A 37 15.54 10.08 17.03
CA ALA A 37 16.46 10.24 15.89
C ALA A 37 17.86 10.71 16.31
N GLY A 38 18.05 11.15 17.55
CA GLY A 38 19.26 11.82 18.00
C GLY A 38 19.56 13.11 17.22
N ALA A 39 18.50 13.83 16.80
CA ALA A 39 18.60 14.99 15.94
C ALA A 39 18.17 16.28 16.65
N SER A 40 18.70 17.41 16.21
CA SER A 40 18.31 18.72 16.72
C SER A 40 17.08 19.26 15.99
N LYS A 41 16.37 20.18 16.65
CA LYS A 41 15.25 20.90 16.03
C LYS A 41 15.68 21.67 14.78
N SER A 42 16.87 22.29 14.80
CA SER A 42 17.42 22.97 13.62
C SER A 42 17.71 22.01 12.46
N SER A 43 18.16 20.80 12.75
CA SER A 43 18.37 19.77 11.71
C SER A 43 17.04 19.36 11.06
N MET A 44 15.96 19.18 11.83
CA MET A 44 14.66 18.87 11.27
C MET A 44 14.18 19.95 10.30
N TYR A 45 14.20 21.22 10.70
CA TYR A 45 13.78 22.35 9.84
C TYR A 45 14.75 22.66 8.69
N HIS A 46 15.95 22.09 8.69
CA HIS A 46 16.84 22.14 7.55
C HIS A 46 16.37 21.22 6.41
N PHE A 47 15.74 20.08 6.73
CA PHE A 47 15.32 19.07 5.77
C PHE A 47 13.83 19.13 5.41
N PHE A 48 13.00 19.57 6.32
CA PHE A 48 11.54 19.59 6.19
C PHE A 48 11.01 20.99 6.47
N GLU A 49 10.02 21.41 5.67
CA GLU A 49 9.41 22.74 5.80
C GLU A 49 8.77 22.93 7.19
N ASP A 50 8.09 21.87 7.66
CA ASP A 50 7.49 21.81 8.99
C ASP A 50 7.36 20.34 9.46
N PHE A 51 6.75 20.17 10.62
CA PHE A 51 6.45 18.84 11.17
C PHE A 51 5.51 18.03 10.27
N GLY A 52 4.54 18.69 9.61
CA GLY A 52 3.62 18.06 8.66
C GLY A 52 4.34 17.49 7.45
N ASP A 53 5.33 18.21 6.92
CA ASP A 53 6.15 17.77 5.78
C ASP A 53 6.99 16.52 6.14
N LEU A 54 7.55 16.45 7.35
CA LEU A 54 8.22 15.23 7.82
C LEU A 54 7.27 14.03 7.90
N LEU A 55 6.05 14.24 8.39
CA LEU A 55 5.02 13.19 8.43
C LEU A 55 4.65 12.73 7.01
N ASP A 56 4.42 13.67 6.09
CA ASP A 56 4.06 13.38 4.70
C ASP A 56 5.15 12.60 3.98
N GLU A 57 6.40 13.01 4.13
CA GLU A 57 7.53 12.27 3.55
C GLU A 57 7.69 10.86 4.17
N THR A 58 7.42 10.71 5.46
CA THR A 58 7.43 9.40 6.11
C THR A 58 6.32 8.51 5.56
N TYR A 59 5.11 9.03 5.35
CA TYR A 59 4.03 8.27 4.71
C TYR A 59 4.41 7.83 3.29
N VAL A 60 5.03 8.71 2.50
CA VAL A 60 5.50 8.37 1.15
C VAL A 60 6.51 7.22 1.17
N VAL A 61 7.47 7.25 2.10
CA VAL A 61 8.46 6.17 2.25
C VAL A 61 7.80 4.85 2.64
N ARG A 62 6.93 4.84 3.66
CA ARG A 62 6.20 3.64 4.11
C ARG A 62 5.33 3.07 2.99
N PHE A 63 4.62 3.92 2.29
CA PHE A 63 3.81 3.51 1.15
C PHE A 63 4.66 2.91 0.02
N GLY A 64 5.80 3.53 -0.30
CA GLY A 64 6.73 3.01 -1.31
C GLY A 64 7.28 1.63 -0.98
N GLU A 65 7.52 1.34 0.31
CA GLU A 65 7.92 0.01 0.76
C GLU A 65 6.80 -1.03 0.56
N ASN A 66 5.56 -0.69 0.92
CA ASN A 66 4.40 -1.56 0.70
C ASN A 66 4.15 -1.84 -0.79
N VAL A 67 4.27 -0.81 -1.63
CA VAL A 67 4.17 -0.95 -3.10
C VAL A 67 5.24 -1.91 -3.62
N ARG A 68 6.49 -1.76 -3.19
CA ARG A 68 7.61 -2.61 -3.61
C ARG A 68 7.39 -4.08 -3.25
N VAL A 69 6.95 -4.34 -2.01
CA VAL A 69 6.62 -5.70 -1.56
C VAL A 69 5.47 -6.28 -2.40
N SER A 70 4.42 -5.50 -2.66
CA SER A 70 3.29 -5.93 -3.48
C SER A 70 3.71 -6.29 -4.90
N ILE A 71 4.54 -5.47 -5.54
CA ILE A 71 5.08 -5.71 -6.88
C ILE A 71 5.84 -7.04 -6.93
N VAL A 72 6.75 -7.27 -5.98
CA VAL A 72 7.53 -8.53 -5.91
C VAL A 72 6.63 -9.76 -5.75
N VAL A 73 5.56 -9.67 -4.96
CA VAL A 73 4.61 -10.77 -4.78
C VAL A 73 3.85 -11.06 -6.08
N ILE A 74 3.38 -10.03 -6.76
CA ILE A 74 2.64 -10.14 -8.02
C ILE A 74 3.53 -10.76 -9.12
N GLU A 75 4.75 -10.25 -9.26
CA GLU A 75 5.73 -10.79 -10.22
C GLU A 75 6.01 -12.28 -9.96
N LYS A 76 6.17 -12.69 -8.70
CA LYS A 76 6.37 -14.09 -8.33
C LYS A 76 5.17 -14.97 -8.67
N ILE A 77 3.94 -14.49 -8.47
CA ILE A 77 2.73 -15.23 -8.85
C ILE A 77 2.75 -15.50 -10.36
N ILE A 78 2.95 -14.46 -11.16
CA ILE A 78 2.96 -14.57 -12.62
C ILE A 78 4.09 -15.47 -13.13
N ALA A 79 5.30 -15.33 -12.56
CA ALA A 79 6.46 -16.10 -12.98
C ALA A 79 6.35 -17.60 -12.64
N ARG A 80 5.76 -17.94 -11.50
CA ARG A 80 5.68 -19.31 -11.00
C ARG A 80 4.46 -20.07 -11.48
N SER A 81 3.39 -19.39 -11.88
CA SER A 81 2.19 -20.04 -12.39
C SER A 81 2.41 -20.53 -13.82
N THR A 82 2.37 -21.85 -14.02
CA THR A 82 2.48 -22.53 -15.31
C THR A 82 1.13 -22.94 -15.87
N THR A 83 0.13 -23.06 -15.01
CA THR A 83 -1.26 -23.41 -15.36
C THR A 83 -2.23 -22.37 -14.81
N LYS A 84 -3.42 -22.31 -15.42
CA LYS A 84 -4.53 -21.46 -14.97
C LYS A 84 -4.93 -21.78 -13.52
N GLU A 85 -4.94 -23.04 -13.14
CA GLU A 85 -5.29 -23.47 -11.78
C GLU A 85 -4.26 -23.01 -10.74
N GLU A 86 -2.96 -23.18 -11.04
CA GLU A 86 -1.89 -22.68 -10.17
C GLU A 86 -1.98 -21.16 -9.95
N PHE A 87 -2.32 -20.44 -11.02
CA PHE A 87 -2.52 -18.99 -10.95
C PHE A 87 -3.66 -18.61 -10.00
N PHE A 88 -4.85 -19.26 -10.13
CA PHE A 88 -5.97 -18.96 -9.26
C PHE A 88 -5.75 -19.41 -7.82
N VAL A 89 -5.07 -20.52 -7.57
CA VAL A 89 -4.67 -20.93 -6.22
C VAL A 89 -3.74 -19.88 -5.59
N ALA A 90 -2.82 -19.31 -6.36
CA ALA A 90 -1.95 -18.24 -5.87
C ALA A 90 -2.71 -16.93 -5.59
N LEU A 91 -3.69 -16.59 -6.44
CA LEU A 91 -4.59 -15.44 -6.21
C LEU A 91 -5.46 -15.63 -4.97
N ASP A 92 -5.99 -16.83 -4.72
CA ASP A 92 -6.78 -17.10 -3.51
C ASP A 92 -5.94 -16.88 -2.24
N ARG A 93 -4.68 -17.34 -2.24
CA ARG A 93 -3.74 -17.10 -1.13
C ARG A 93 -3.42 -15.59 -0.96
N LEU A 94 -3.21 -14.89 -2.06
CA LEU A 94 -2.99 -13.45 -2.02
C LEU A 94 -4.22 -12.72 -1.48
N THR A 95 -5.43 -13.08 -1.94
CA THR A 95 -6.68 -12.54 -1.45
C THR A 95 -6.82 -12.79 0.06
N ALA A 96 -6.60 -14.02 0.52
CA ALA A 96 -6.66 -14.34 1.94
C ALA A 96 -5.70 -13.46 2.77
N SER A 97 -4.47 -13.26 2.29
CA SER A 97 -3.48 -12.44 2.99
C SER A 97 -3.77 -10.94 2.96
N THR A 98 -4.23 -10.40 1.83
CA THR A 98 -4.50 -8.95 1.69
C THR A 98 -5.84 -8.54 2.30
N GLN A 99 -6.76 -9.49 2.42
CA GLN A 99 -8.08 -9.30 3.00
C GLN A 99 -8.16 -9.72 4.46
N ASP A 100 -7.02 -10.00 5.10
CA ASP A 100 -6.97 -10.35 6.52
C ASP A 100 -7.52 -9.21 7.39
N ARG A 101 -8.30 -9.57 8.40
CA ARG A 101 -8.91 -8.63 9.34
C ARG A 101 -7.88 -7.88 10.16
N GLY A 102 -6.75 -8.53 10.48
CA GLY A 102 -5.61 -7.90 11.16
C GLY A 102 -5.00 -6.72 10.39
N LEU A 103 -5.32 -6.57 9.09
CA LEU A 103 -4.88 -5.44 8.26
C LEU A 103 -5.84 -4.25 8.27
N ALA A 104 -6.87 -4.23 9.12
CA ALA A 104 -7.80 -3.10 9.23
C ALA A 104 -7.06 -1.77 9.50
N SER A 105 -6.11 -1.76 10.44
CA SER A 105 -5.29 -0.56 10.74
C SER A 105 -4.53 -0.05 9.51
N LEU A 106 -4.02 -0.94 8.67
CA LEU A 106 -3.34 -0.57 7.42
C LEU A 106 -4.32 0.06 6.42
N ARG A 107 -5.54 -0.49 6.28
CA ARG A 107 -6.58 0.10 5.42
C ARG A 107 -7.00 1.49 5.92
N PHE A 108 -7.14 1.68 7.23
CA PHE A 108 -7.39 3.01 7.81
C PHE A 108 -6.25 3.98 7.57
N SER A 109 -5.00 3.55 7.74
CA SER A 109 -3.83 4.39 7.41
C SER A 109 -3.88 4.82 5.96
N ARG A 110 -4.15 3.88 5.06
CA ARG A 110 -4.25 4.13 3.62
C ARG A 110 -5.36 5.13 3.27
N ALA A 111 -6.52 5.01 3.90
CA ALA A 111 -7.62 5.95 3.70
C ALA A 111 -7.26 7.37 4.18
N ARG A 112 -6.57 7.49 5.33
CA ARG A 112 -6.07 8.78 5.83
C ARG A 112 -5.04 9.41 4.89
N GLU A 113 -4.10 8.63 4.36
CA GLU A 113 -3.12 9.10 3.38
C GLU A 113 -3.78 9.65 2.12
N LEU A 114 -4.79 8.95 1.59
CA LEU A 114 -5.56 9.40 0.42
C LEU A 114 -6.34 10.68 0.72
N ALA A 115 -7.04 10.74 1.85
CA ALA A 115 -7.78 11.94 2.25
C ALA A 115 -6.85 13.14 2.48
N ARG A 116 -5.69 12.93 3.11
CA ARG A 116 -4.68 13.98 3.31
C ARG A 116 -4.10 14.50 1.99
N SER A 117 -3.93 13.63 1.00
CA SER A 117 -3.39 14.01 -0.30
C SER A 117 -4.30 14.97 -1.08
N GLU A 118 -5.61 14.99 -0.82
CA GLU A 118 -6.57 15.87 -1.48
C GLU A 118 -6.21 17.37 -1.29
N ARG A 119 -5.65 17.73 -0.15
CA ARG A 119 -5.37 19.13 0.23
C ARG A 119 -3.89 19.48 0.23
N ASN A 120 -3.03 18.57 -0.20
CA ASN A 120 -1.58 18.76 -0.25
C ASN A 120 -1.02 18.28 -1.59
N GLU A 121 -0.83 19.22 -2.52
CA GLU A 121 -0.38 18.93 -3.89
C GLU A 121 1.00 18.24 -3.94
N LYS A 122 1.96 18.65 -3.10
CA LYS A 122 3.30 18.05 -2.99
C LYS A 122 3.18 16.58 -2.57
N PHE A 123 2.40 16.31 -1.54
CA PHE A 123 2.16 14.96 -1.03
C PHE A 123 1.38 14.13 -2.06
N GLN A 124 0.31 14.67 -2.66
CA GLN A 124 -0.47 14.02 -3.71
C GLN A 124 0.40 13.59 -4.88
N LYS A 125 1.30 14.46 -5.36
CA LYS A 125 2.20 14.17 -6.47
C LYS A 125 3.17 13.03 -6.14
N SER A 126 3.71 13.02 -4.92
CA SER A 126 4.64 11.98 -4.47
C SER A 126 3.95 10.63 -4.28
N LEU A 127 2.80 10.62 -3.59
CA LEU A 127 1.98 9.43 -3.39
C LEU A 127 1.45 8.88 -4.72
N GLY A 128 0.99 9.78 -5.62
CA GLY A 128 0.46 9.43 -6.93
C GLY A 128 1.48 8.72 -7.83
N LYS A 129 2.76 9.08 -7.76
CA LYS A 129 3.83 8.37 -8.51
C LYS A 129 3.95 6.91 -8.04
N LEU A 130 3.93 6.66 -6.74
CA LEU A 130 4.02 5.31 -6.18
C LEU A 130 2.76 4.50 -6.50
N GLN A 131 1.59 5.14 -6.40
CA GLN A 131 0.32 4.55 -6.78
C GLN A 131 0.30 4.17 -8.27
N GLN A 132 0.85 5.01 -9.14
CA GLN A 132 1.00 4.74 -10.56
C GLN A 132 1.90 3.51 -10.80
N GLN A 133 3.05 3.43 -10.11
CA GLN A 133 3.94 2.28 -10.20
C GLN A 133 3.25 0.96 -9.85
N LEU A 134 2.47 0.94 -8.76
CA LEU A 134 1.69 -0.24 -8.37
C LEU A 134 0.66 -0.60 -9.45
N THR A 135 -0.08 0.40 -9.94
CA THR A 135 -1.11 0.17 -10.97
C THR A 135 -0.50 -0.34 -12.27
N ASP A 136 0.64 0.20 -12.70
CA ASP A 136 1.33 -0.22 -13.92
C ASP A 136 1.88 -1.64 -13.79
N SER A 137 2.43 -2.01 -12.62
CA SER A 137 2.90 -3.36 -12.36
C SER A 137 1.75 -4.38 -12.34
N LEU A 138 0.63 -4.04 -11.69
CA LEU A 138 -0.60 -4.86 -11.74
C LEU A 138 -1.13 -4.99 -13.17
N THR A 139 -1.16 -3.89 -13.94
CA THR A 139 -1.59 -3.90 -15.34
C THR A 139 -0.73 -4.86 -16.17
N SER A 140 0.59 -4.81 -16.03
CA SER A 140 1.52 -5.73 -16.70
C SER A 140 1.28 -7.19 -16.29
N ALA A 141 0.97 -7.44 -15.01
CA ALA A 141 0.64 -8.77 -14.51
C ALA A 141 -0.67 -9.30 -15.12
N PHE A 142 -1.71 -8.46 -15.18
CA PHE A 142 -2.98 -8.80 -15.84
C PHE A 142 -2.79 -9.09 -17.31
N GLN A 143 -2.04 -8.24 -18.04
CA GLN A 143 -1.72 -8.47 -19.45
C GLN A 143 -1.00 -9.81 -19.65
N THR A 144 -0.01 -10.10 -18.82
CA THR A 144 0.72 -11.38 -18.90
C THR A 144 -0.19 -12.56 -18.62
N ALA A 145 -1.11 -12.45 -17.66
CA ALA A 145 -2.08 -13.49 -17.34
C ALA A 145 -3.09 -13.70 -18.49
N GLN A 146 -3.51 -12.63 -19.16
CA GLN A 146 -4.35 -12.69 -20.38
C GLN A 146 -3.60 -13.35 -21.55
N ASP A 147 -2.32 -13.04 -21.74
CA ASP A 147 -1.50 -13.62 -22.81
C ASP A 147 -1.21 -15.11 -22.58
N LYS A 148 -1.11 -15.54 -21.32
CA LYS A 148 -1.02 -16.95 -20.94
C LYS A 148 -2.37 -17.69 -21.00
N GLY A 149 -3.49 -17.00 -21.24
CA GLY A 149 -4.84 -17.57 -21.25
C GLY A 149 -5.38 -17.90 -19.85
N PHE A 150 -4.82 -17.31 -18.80
CA PHE A 150 -5.32 -17.46 -17.44
C PHE A 150 -6.50 -16.54 -17.15
N LEU A 151 -6.52 -15.36 -17.77
CA LEU A 151 -7.60 -14.37 -17.67
C LEU A 151 -8.23 -14.08 -19.02
N ASN A 152 -9.50 -13.68 -19.01
CA ASN A 152 -10.23 -13.22 -20.18
C ASN A 152 -9.58 -11.98 -20.80
N LYS A 153 -9.77 -11.83 -22.11
CA LYS A 153 -9.40 -10.60 -22.84
C LYS A 153 -10.57 -9.64 -23.04
N ASP A 154 -11.69 -9.89 -22.39
CA ASP A 154 -12.93 -9.11 -22.54
C ASP A 154 -12.90 -7.79 -21.76
N PHE A 155 -11.87 -7.58 -20.97
CA PHE A 155 -11.64 -6.33 -20.23
C PHE A 155 -10.21 -5.84 -20.39
N GLU A 156 -10.04 -4.54 -20.27
CA GLU A 156 -8.71 -3.92 -20.28
C GLU A 156 -7.92 -4.27 -19.01
N ALA A 157 -6.67 -4.70 -19.17
CA ALA A 157 -5.79 -5.11 -18.07
C ALA A 157 -5.69 -4.06 -16.96
N ARG A 158 -5.67 -2.75 -17.33
CA ARG A 158 -5.64 -1.65 -16.36
C ARG A 158 -6.92 -1.57 -15.54
N THR A 159 -8.07 -1.83 -16.15
CA THR A 159 -9.37 -1.86 -15.44
C THR A 159 -9.36 -2.97 -14.38
N GLY A 160 -8.84 -4.17 -14.71
CA GLY A 160 -8.64 -5.26 -13.75
C GLY A 160 -7.69 -4.88 -12.60
N ALA A 161 -6.59 -4.21 -12.92
CA ALA A 161 -5.63 -3.72 -11.94
C ALA A 161 -6.25 -2.70 -10.96
N VAL A 162 -7.08 -1.78 -11.44
CA VAL A 162 -7.80 -0.81 -10.59
C VAL A 162 -8.88 -1.50 -9.76
N PHE A 163 -9.62 -2.46 -10.35
CA PHE A 163 -10.64 -3.22 -9.64
C PHE A 163 -10.08 -3.94 -8.41
N ILE A 164 -8.94 -4.63 -8.55
CA ILE A 164 -8.29 -5.32 -7.41
C ILE A 164 -7.93 -4.35 -6.30
N GLN A 165 -7.37 -3.21 -6.63
CA GLN A 165 -7.01 -2.18 -5.65
C GLN A 165 -8.24 -1.59 -4.96
N ALA A 166 -9.32 -1.36 -5.74
CA ALA A 166 -10.56 -0.80 -5.22
C ALA A 166 -11.24 -1.73 -4.21
N TYR A 167 -11.41 -3.02 -4.51
CA TYR A 167 -12.06 -3.91 -3.57
C TYR A 167 -11.18 -4.21 -2.34
N THR A 168 -9.85 -4.23 -2.53
CA THR A 168 -8.92 -4.45 -1.42
C THR A 168 -9.00 -3.32 -0.39
N LEU A 169 -9.02 -2.07 -0.85
CA LEU A 169 -9.20 -0.93 0.04
C LEU A 169 -10.65 -0.82 0.51
N GLY A 170 -11.62 -1.14 -0.37
CA GLY A 170 -13.05 -1.03 -0.09
C GLY A 170 -13.53 -1.89 1.08
N ARG A 171 -12.79 -2.92 1.48
CA ARG A 171 -13.09 -3.69 2.68
C ARG A 171 -13.18 -2.83 3.95
N ILE A 172 -12.57 -1.66 3.97
CA ILE A 172 -12.63 -0.72 5.10
C ILE A 172 -14.08 -0.40 5.51
N VAL A 173 -15.06 -0.52 4.62
CA VAL A 173 -16.48 -0.28 4.94
C VAL A 173 -17.03 -1.31 5.93
N ASP A 174 -16.47 -2.52 5.95
CA ASP A 174 -16.84 -3.58 6.89
C ASP A 174 -16.00 -3.52 8.17
N ASP A 175 -14.77 -3.02 8.10
CA ASP A 175 -13.88 -2.91 9.26
C ASP A 175 -14.43 -2.01 10.38
N ILE A 176 -15.37 -1.09 10.06
CA ILE A 176 -16.01 -0.17 11.01
C ILE A 176 -17.34 -0.67 11.56
N THR A 177 -17.83 -1.82 11.11
CA THR A 177 -19.15 -2.33 11.49
C THR A 177 -19.08 -3.22 12.75
N GLU A 178 -20.16 -3.22 13.54
CA GLU A 178 -20.28 -4.14 14.69
C GLU A 178 -20.48 -5.60 14.22
N ASN A 179 -21.30 -5.79 13.19
CA ASN A 179 -21.58 -7.10 12.62
C ASN A 179 -20.78 -7.31 11.33
N GLN A 180 -19.52 -7.69 11.49
CA GLN A 180 -18.62 -7.89 10.38
C GLN A 180 -18.96 -9.15 9.58
N MET A 181 -18.79 -9.11 8.26
CA MET A 181 -18.98 -10.25 7.37
C MET A 181 -18.06 -11.43 7.73
N ASN A 182 -18.45 -12.64 7.33
CA ASN A 182 -17.60 -13.82 7.47
C ASN A 182 -16.45 -13.77 6.44
N ASP A 183 -15.20 -13.89 6.91
CA ASP A 183 -14.02 -13.82 6.06
C ASP A 183 -13.95 -14.92 5.00
N ALA A 184 -14.41 -16.14 5.34
CA ALA A 184 -14.42 -17.25 4.38
C ALA A 184 -15.45 -17.03 3.27
N ASP A 185 -16.62 -16.45 3.59
CA ASP A 185 -17.65 -16.13 2.60
C ASP A 185 -17.15 -15.00 1.66
N TRP A 186 -16.46 -14.00 2.22
CA TRP A 186 -15.84 -12.94 1.43
C TRP A 186 -14.79 -13.49 0.47
N GLN A 187 -13.86 -14.31 0.96
CA GLN A 187 -12.81 -14.91 0.14
C GLN A 187 -13.42 -15.81 -0.95
N LYS A 188 -14.46 -16.58 -0.62
CA LYS A 188 -15.17 -17.41 -1.58
C LYS A 188 -15.84 -16.58 -2.68
N LEU A 189 -16.46 -15.44 -2.31
CA LEU A 189 -17.08 -14.53 -3.29
C LEU A 189 -16.02 -13.96 -4.24
N ILE A 190 -14.91 -13.44 -3.70
CA ILE A 190 -13.82 -12.87 -4.51
C ILE A 190 -13.21 -13.94 -5.42
N GLY A 191 -12.97 -15.15 -4.90
CA GLY A 191 -12.45 -16.27 -5.69
C GLY A 191 -13.39 -16.67 -6.84
N ARG A 192 -14.71 -16.61 -6.65
CA ARG A 192 -15.69 -16.83 -7.72
C ARG A 192 -15.66 -15.71 -8.76
N ILE A 193 -15.64 -14.45 -8.33
CA ILE A 193 -15.52 -13.31 -9.25
C ILE A 193 -14.24 -13.46 -10.08
N ALA A 194 -13.11 -13.78 -9.46
CA ALA A 194 -11.86 -13.96 -10.14
C ALA A 194 -11.92 -15.07 -11.23
N ARG A 195 -12.56 -16.21 -10.93
CA ARG A 195 -12.65 -17.34 -11.87
C ARG A 195 -13.76 -17.20 -12.92
N GLU A 196 -14.94 -16.74 -12.52
CA GLU A 196 -16.12 -16.72 -13.38
C GLU A 196 -16.21 -15.45 -14.24
N VAL A 197 -15.67 -14.32 -13.75
CA VAL A 197 -15.74 -13.01 -14.43
C VAL A 197 -14.41 -12.64 -15.08
N LEU A 198 -13.29 -12.85 -14.39
CA LEU A 198 -11.97 -12.47 -14.92
C LEU A 198 -11.24 -13.63 -15.63
N GLY A 199 -11.55 -14.88 -15.29
CA GLY A 199 -10.93 -16.10 -15.87
C GLY A 199 -11.74 -16.74 -17.01
#